data_973a461cddc74651c8f8cced67aa9219
#
_entry.id   973a461cddc74651c8f8cced67aa9219
#
_cell.length_a   1.000
_cell.length_b   1.000
_cell.length_c   1.000
_cell.angle_alpha   90.00
_cell.angle_beta   90.00
_cell.angle_gamma   90.00
#
_symmetry.space_group_name_H-M   'P 1'
#
loop_
_entity.id
_entity.type
_entity.pdbx_description
1 polymer ?
#
loop_
_entity_poly.entity_id
_entity_poly.type
_entity_poly.pdbx_seq_one_letter_code
_entity_poly.pdbx_strand_id
1 'polypeptide(L)'
;MHSGKDILLLPNVWDVASARIIEEAGFGAVATTSAGIAFSLGYPDGQKISREEMLAAVVRITQSVKVPVTADVEAGYGNTPEDAALTAQGVIEAGAVGLNLEDASGDSGTPLVELPLQLEKIRAMREVAARLKVPLVLNARTDVYLLQVGDPAKRYDEAVRRLRAFREAGADCVFLPGLRDAATIGRLIADLQCPVNILAGPRSPSVPELQRLGVARISLGSGPMRATLGLLRRLAEELKKAGTYSAMDGAPAHDEINRLLQE
;
A
#
# COMPACT_ATOMS: atom_id res chain seq x y z
N MET A 1 4.88 -12.38 10.06
CA MET A 1 5.86 -11.91 9.05
C MET A 1 6.70 -10.72 9.55
N HIS A 2 6.14 -9.71 10.24
CA HIS A 2 6.91 -8.56 10.77
C HIS A 2 7.89 -8.90 11.93
N SER A 3 7.83 -10.09 12.48
CA SER A 3 8.69 -10.57 13.57
C SER A 3 9.88 -11.42 13.11
N GLY A 4 10.07 -11.56 11.80
CA GLY A 4 11.22 -12.24 11.20
C GLY A 4 12.50 -11.40 11.28
N LYS A 5 13.66 -12.06 11.07
CA LYS A 5 14.95 -11.36 10.90
C LYS A 5 15.06 -10.66 9.54
N ASP A 6 14.30 -11.14 8.56
CA ASP A 6 14.32 -10.63 7.19
C ASP A 6 13.22 -9.59 6.97
N ILE A 7 13.55 -8.57 6.20
CA ILE A 7 12.61 -7.53 5.80
C ILE A 7 11.49 -8.11 4.95
N LEU A 8 10.24 -7.75 5.23
CA LEU A 8 9.09 -8.16 4.46
C LEU A 8 8.98 -7.32 3.19
N LEU A 9 9.22 -7.94 2.03
CA LEU A 9 9.02 -7.30 0.72
C LEU A 9 7.59 -7.57 0.26
N LEU A 10 6.85 -6.49 0.02
CA LEU A 10 5.46 -6.52 -0.48
C LEU A 10 5.36 -5.72 -1.78
N PRO A 11 5.63 -6.33 -2.93
CA PRO A 11 5.33 -5.70 -4.20
C PRO A 11 3.83 -5.42 -4.31
N ASN A 12 3.49 -4.25 -4.87
CA ASN A 12 2.10 -3.85 -5.01
C ASN A 12 1.53 -4.27 -6.36
N VAL A 13 0.31 -4.79 -6.30
CA VAL A 13 -0.48 -5.32 -7.42
C VAL A 13 -1.82 -4.59 -7.51
N TRP A 14 -2.47 -4.60 -8.68
CA TRP A 14 -3.71 -3.85 -8.91
C TRP A 14 -4.78 -4.69 -9.63
N ASP A 15 -4.41 -5.85 -10.15
CA ASP A 15 -5.29 -6.80 -10.82
C ASP A 15 -4.74 -8.23 -10.68
N VAL A 16 -5.48 -9.18 -11.23
CA VAL A 16 -5.13 -10.61 -11.20
C VAL A 16 -3.81 -10.87 -11.92
N ALA A 17 -3.59 -10.27 -13.09
CA ALA A 17 -2.39 -10.51 -13.88
C ALA A 17 -1.13 -10.05 -13.14
N SER A 18 -1.15 -8.83 -12.59
CA SER A 18 -0.03 -8.32 -11.78
C SER A 18 0.21 -9.17 -10.54
N ALA A 19 -0.85 -9.67 -9.87
CA ALA A 19 -0.73 -10.51 -8.69
C ALA A 19 -0.08 -11.87 -9.01
N ARG A 20 -0.49 -12.51 -10.09
CA ARG A 20 0.08 -13.79 -10.54
C ARG A 20 1.55 -13.66 -10.96
N ILE A 21 1.92 -12.60 -11.68
CA ILE A 21 3.33 -12.32 -12.05
C ILE A 21 4.21 -12.17 -10.79
N ILE A 22 3.73 -11.47 -9.79
CA ILE A 22 4.49 -11.27 -8.54
C ILE A 22 4.56 -12.56 -7.73
N GLU A 23 3.50 -13.36 -7.68
CA GLU A 23 3.52 -14.68 -7.04
C GLU A 23 4.50 -15.63 -7.73
N GLU A 24 4.46 -15.72 -9.07
CA GLU A 24 5.38 -16.54 -9.88
C GLU A 24 6.86 -16.14 -9.67
N ALA A 25 7.11 -14.83 -9.47
CA ALA A 25 8.45 -14.33 -9.11
C ALA A 25 8.93 -14.78 -7.72
N GLY A 26 8.10 -15.51 -6.94
CA GLY A 26 8.48 -16.12 -5.67
C GLY A 26 8.34 -15.21 -4.44
N PHE A 27 7.58 -14.12 -4.52
CA PHE A 27 7.31 -13.30 -3.35
C PHE A 27 6.34 -13.99 -2.39
N GLY A 28 6.69 -14.00 -1.10
CA GLY A 28 5.92 -14.70 -0.06
C GLY A 28 4.62 -13.99 0.38
N ALA A 29 4.34 -12.79 -0.11
CA ALA A 29 3.11 -12.03 0.10
C ALA A 29 3.04 -10.86 -0.91
N VAL A 30 1.84 -10.34 -1.15
CA VAL A 30 1.59 -9.17 -2.00
C VAL A 30 0.77 -8.11 -1.28
N ALA A 31 0.91 -6.86 -1.70
CA ALA A 31 0.05 -5.77 -1.28
C ALA A 31 -0.77 -5.26 -2.46
N THR A 32 -2.03 -4.89 -2.28
CA THR A 32 -2.72 -4.12 -3.32
C THR A 32 -2.23 -2.66 -3.33
N THR A 33 -2.56 -1.92 -4.36
CA THR A 33 -2.39 -0.46 -4.41
C THR A 33 -3.71 0.18 -4.80
N SER A 34 -4.26 1.00 -3.88
CA SER A 34 -5.51 1.73 -4.11
C SER A 34 -5.47 2.56 -5.39
N ALA A 35 -4.41 3.36 -5.55
CA ALA A 35 -4.19 4.16 -6.75
C ALA A 35 -4.10 3.29 -8.02
N GLY A 36 -3.40 2.14 -7.97
CA GLY A 36 -3.30 1.24 -9.13
C GLY A 36 -4.66 0.66 -9.52
N ILE A 37 -5.45 0.22 -8.56
CA ILE A 37 -6.83 -0.27 -8.78
C ILE A 37 -7.68 0.86 -9.35
N ALA A 38 -7.68 2.05 -8.73
CA ALA A 38 -8.44 3.20 -9.21
C ALA A 38 -8.08 3.55 -10.67
N PHE A 39 -6.78 3.63 -11.01
CA PHE A 39 -6.33 3.91 -12.37
C PHE A 39 -6.78 2.85 -13.38
N SER A 40 -6.78 1.57 -13.01
CA SER A 40 -7.26 0.49 -13.90
C SER A 40 -8.77 0.57 -14.17
N LEU A 41 -9.53 1.16 -13.26
CA LEU A 41 -10.97 1.40 -13.38
C LEU A 41 -11.30 2.78 -13.99
N GLY A 42 -10.29 3.61 -14.32
CA GLY A 42 -10.46 4.93 -14.93
C GLY A 42 -10.71 6.07 -13.94
N TYR A 43 -10.43 5.87 -12.67
CA TYR A 43 -10.59 6.88 -11.62
C TYR A 43 -9.24 7.44 -11.15
N PRO A 44 -9.18 8.70 -10.71
CA PRO A 44 -8.03 9.21 -9.96
C PRO A 44 -7.97 8.58 -8.57
N ASP A 45 -6.80 8.67 -7.94
CA ASP A 45 -6.55 8.29 -6.55
C ASP A 45 -7.34 9.16 -5.56
N GLY A 46 -7.54 8.71 -4.31
CA GLY A 46 -8.17 9.48 -3.23
C GLY A 46 -9.66 9.18 -3.03
N GLN A 47 -10.03 7.92 -2.83
CA GLN A 47 -11.40 7.44 -2.53
C GLN A 47 -12.44 7.88 -3.57
N LYS A 48 -12.05 7.86 -4.88
CA LYS A 48 -12.96 8.21 -5.98
C LYS A 48 -13.75 7.02 -6.51
N ILE A 49 -13.29 5.80 -6.26
CA ILE A 49 -14.08 4.58 -6.43
C ILE A 49 -14.84 4.27 -5.14
N SER A 50 -15.91 3.49 -5.23
CA SER A 50 -16.65 3.06 -4.05
C SER A 50 -15.88 2.01 -3.23
N ARG A 51 -16.27 1.82 -1.96
CA ARG A 51 -15.79 0.71 -1.12
C ARG A 51 -16.05 -0.62 -1.79
N GLU A 52 -17.21 -0.79 -2.39
CA GLU A 52 -17.66 -2.01 -3.05
C GLU A 52 -16.78 -2.35 -4.27
N GLU A 53 -16.45 -1.36 -5.11
CA GLU A 53 -15.55 -1.55 -6.26
C GLU A 53 -14.13 -1.93 -5.80
N MET A 54 -13.62 -1.26 -4.77
CA MET A 54 -12.31 -1.59 -4.19
C MET A 54 -12.30 -3.02 -3.63
N LEU A 55 -13.29 -3.39 -2.83
CA LEU A 55 -13.38 -4.72 -2.25
C LEU A 55 -13.57 -5.80 -3.32
N ALA A 56 -14.32 -5.53 -4.38
CA ALA A 56 -14.47 -6.45 -5.52
C ALA A 56 -13.12 -6.71 -6.23
N ALA A 57 -12.27 -5.69 -6.37
CA ALA A 57 -10.91 -5.87 -6.89
C ALA A 57 -10.05 -6.71 -5.93
N VAL A 58 -10.12 -6.43 -4.62
CA VAL A 58 -9.40 -7.21 -3.59
C VAL A 58 -9.82 -8.67 -3.63
N VAL A 59 -11.12 -8.98 -3.70
CA VAL A 59 -11.65 -10.37 -3.83
C VAL A 59 -11.03 -11.08 -5.03
N ARG A 60 -11.01 -10.45 -6.20
CA ARG A 60 -10.42 -11.06 -7.41
C ARG A 60 -8.93 -11.38 -7.22
N ILE A 61 -8.19 -10.48 -6.58
CA ILE A 61 -6.76 -10.67 -6.32
C ILE A 61 -6.56 -11.81 -5.30
N THR A 62 -7.25 -11.78 -4.17
CA THR A 62 -7.09 -12.81 -3.12
C THR A 62 -7.46 -14.20 -3.59
N GLN A 63 -8.47 -14.33 -4.46
CA GLN A 63 -8.88 -15.62 -5.04
C GLN A 63 -7.93 -16.14 -6.12
N SER A 64 -7.07 -15.28 -6.67
CA SER A 64 -6.18 -15.66 -7.77
C SER A 64 -4.78 -16.10 -7.31
N VAL A 65 -4.39 -15.83 -6.07
CA VAL A 65 -3.05 -16.14 -5.54
C VAL A 65 -3.14 -17.02 -4.29
N LYS A 66 -2.08 -17.80 -4.03
CA LYS A 66 -1.94 -18.64 -2.83
C LYS A 66 -1.21 -17.93 -1.70
N VAL A 67 -0.48 -16.86 -2.03
CA VAL A 67 0.25 -16.05 -1.04
C VAL A 67 -0.67 -15.07 -0.33
N PRO A 68 -0.37 -14.71 0.93
CA PRO A 68 -1.14 -13.72 1.67
C PRO A 68 -1.20 -12.37 0.97
N VAL A 69 -2.39 -11.76 0.98
CA VAL A 69 -2.65 -10.43 0.41
C VAL A 69 -2.94 -9.42 1.51
N THR A 70 -2.34 -8.23 1.47
CA THR A 70 -2.72 -7.07 2.29
C THR A 70 -3.37 -6.01 1.41
N ALA A 71 -4.53 -5.50 1.81
CA ALA A 71 -5.30 -4.54 1.03
C ALA A 71 -4.90 -3.09 1.37
N ASP A 72 -4.78 -2.24 0.36
CA ASP A 72 -4.66 -0.80 0.52
C ASP A 72 -6.06 -0.19 0.39
N VAL A 73 -6.63 0.30 1.51
CA VAL A 73 -8.01 0.78 1.57
C VAL A 73 -8.10 2.27 1.88
N GLU A 74 -7.08 3.01 1.51
CA GLU A 74 -7.02 4.47 1.65
C GLU A 74 -7.38 4.91 3.08
N ALA A 75 -8.25 5.92 3.26
CA ALA A 75 -8.70 6.39 4.58
C ALA A 75 -9.92 5.61 5.14
N GLY A 76 -10.29 4.47 4.51
CA GLY A 76 -11.32 3.56 5.02
C GLY A 76 -12.71 3.78 4.43
N TYR A 77 -12.82 4.51 3.32
CA TYR A 77 -14.07 4.74 2.57
C TYR A 77 -15.21 5.30 3.42
N GLY A 78 -14.89 6.36 4.17
CA GLY A 78 -15.84 7.12 4.97
C GLY A 78 -15.16 7.91 6.08
N ASN A 79 -15.95 8.71 6.80
CA ASN A 79 -15.42 9.68 7.75
C ASN A 79 -15.60 9.25 9.22
N THR A 80 -16.25 8.12 9.48
CA THR A 80 -16.55 7.66 10.84
C THR A 80 -15.77 6.39 11.20
N PRO A 81 -15.63 6.06 12.49
CA PRO A 81 -15.09 4.77 12.93
C PRO A 81 -15.91 3.56 12.43
N GLU A 82 -17.23 3.72 12.27
CA GLU A 82 -18.13 2.71 11.73
C GLU A 82 -17.84 2.41 10.26
N ASP A 83 -17.54 3.43 9.46
CA ASP A 83 -17.12 3.25 8.07
C ASP A 83 -15.81 2.47 7.97
N ALA A 84 -14.85 2.80 8.83
CA ALA A 84 -13.60 2.07 8.91
C ALA A 84 -13.81 0.60 9.34
N ALA A 85 -14.71 0.36 10.30
CA ALA A 85 -15.10 -0.98 10.73
C ALA A 85 -15.72 -1.79 9.60
N LEU A 86 -16.65 -1.21 8.83
CA LEU A 86 -17.26 -1.85 7.65
C LEU A 86 -16.22 -2.20 6.59
N THR A 87 -15.25 -1.30 6.36
CA THR A 87 -14.16 -1.57 5.42
C THR A 87 -13.26 -2.70 5.91
N ALA A 88 -12.90 -2.74 7.19
CA ALA A 88 -12.11 -3.84 7.76
C ALA A 88 -12.85 -5.19 7.66
N GLN A 89 -14.16 -5.21 7.91
CA GLN A 89 -14.98 -6.39 7.74
C GLN A 89 -14.94 -6.88 6.30
N GLY A 90 -15.17 -5.98 5.33
CA GLY A 90 -15.14 -6.33 3.91
C GLY A 90 -13.76 -6.84 3.45
N VAL A 91 -12.67 -6.28 3.98
CA VAL A 91 -11.29 -6.77 3.71
C VAL A 91 -11.08 -8.19 4.20
N ILE A 92 -11.57 -8.51 5.41
CA ILE A 92 -11.52 -9.87 5.98
C ILE A 92 -12.36 -10.83 5.14
N GLU A 93 -13.58 -10.45 4.80
CA GLU A 93 -14.49 -11.25 3.96
C GLU A 93 -13.94 -11.46 2.56
N ALA A 94 -13.20 -10.49 2.01
CA ALA A 94 -12.46 -10.61 0.76
C ALA A 94 -11.26 -11.59 0.84
N GLY A 95 -10.92 -12.12 2.02
CA GLY A 95 -9.81 -13.06 2.20
C GLY A 95 -8.42 -12.40 2.37
N ALA A 96 -8.34 -11.09 2.50
CA ALA A 96 -7.07 -10.42 2.78
C ALA A 96 -6.69 -10.58 4.28
N VAL A 97 -5.38 -10.69 4.54
CA VAL A 97 -4.84 -10.93 5.89
C VAL A 97 -4.35 -9.66 6.58
N GLY A 98 -4.44 -8.53 5.91
CA GLY A 98 -4.04 -7.23 6.44
C GLY A 98 -4.57 -6.09 5.59
N LEU A 99 -4.41 -4.88 6.11
CA LEU A 99 -4.78 -3.66 5.38
C LEU A 99 -3.86 -2.48 5.74
N ASN A 100 -3.81 -1.49 4.85
CA ASN A 100 -3.35 -0.14 5.17
C ASN A 100 -4.56 0.73 5.50
N LEU A 101 -4.41 1.61 6.49
CA LEU A 101 -5.32 2.72 6.76
C LEU A 101 -4.51 4.00 6.84
N GLU A 102 -4.79 4.96 5.98
CA GLU A 102 -4.14 6.28 5.99
C GLU A 102 -4.99 7.34 6.68
N ASP A 103 -4.33 8.45 7.04
CA ASP A 103 -4.99 9.61 7.65
C ASP A 103 -5.23 10.77 6.68
N ALA A 104 -5.10 10.56 5.36
CA ALA A 104 -5.48 11.56 4.37
C ALA A 104 -6.98 11.84 4.43
N SER A 105 -7.36 13.12 4.55
CA SER A 105 -8.78 13.52 4.65
C SER A 105 -9.46 13.66 3.29
N GLY A 106 -8.68 13.86 2.22
CA GLY A 106 -9.19 14.24 0.90
C GLY A 106 -9.57 15.72 0.79
N ASP A 107 -9.48 16.51 1.86
CA ASP A 107 -9.73 17.94 1.89
C ASP A 107 -8.40 18.72 1.93
N SER A 108 -8.22 19.65 1.00
CA SER A 108 -7.01 20.48 0.92
C SER A 108 -6.87 21.48 2.08
N GLY A 109 -7.98 21.89 2.69
CA GLY A 109 -7.99 22.81 3.84
C GLY A 109 -7.59 22.14 5.15
N THR A 110 -7.93 20.88 5.29
CA THR A 110 -7.59 20.02 6.44
C THR A 110 -7.03 18.69 5.94
N PRO A 111 -5.79 18.65 5.42
CA PRO A 111 -5.29 17.53 4.63
C PRO A 111 -5.20 16.19 5.39
N LEU A 112 -5.18 16.23 6.72
CA LEU A 112 -5.18 15.02 7.55
C LEU A 112 -6.42 14.97 8.43
N VAL A 113 -6.93 13.76 8.61
CA VAL A 113 -7.94 13.44 9.63
C VAL A 113 -7.40 13.81 11.00
N GLU A 114 -8.22 14.42 11.84
CA GLU A 114 -7.87 14.76 13.22
C GLU A 114 -7.41 13.50 13.97
N LEU A 115 -6.32 13.64 14.74
CA LEU A 115 -5.69 12.47 15.37
C LEU A 115 -6.65 11.65 16.23
N PRO A 116 -7.49 12.24 17.10
CA PRO A 116 -8.43 11.45 17.90
C PRO A 116 -9.35 10.56 17.05
N LEU A 117 -9.92 11.12 15.98
CA LEU A 117 -10.79 10.37 15.04
C LEU A 117 -10.04 9.25 14.33
N GLN A 118 -8.79 9.49 13.91
CA GLN A 118 -7.97 8.44 13.29
C GLN A 118 -7.69 7.28 14.26
N LEU A 119 -7.47 7.58 15.55
CA LEU A 119 -7.29 6.55 16.57
C LEU A 119 -8.57 5.75 16.81
N GLU A 120 -9.74 6.37 16.77
CA GLU A 120 -11.03 5.69 16.85
C GLU A 120 -11.24 4.76 15.65
N LYS A 121 -10.92 5.19 14.43
CA LYS A 121 -10.95 4.34 13.22
C LYS A 121 -10.04 3.11 13.38
N ILE A 122 -8.82 3.28 13.87
CA ILE A 122 -7.88 2.17 14.10
C ILE A 122 -8.46 1.17 15.13
N ARG A 123 -9.00 1.66 16.25
CA ARG A 123 -9.62 0.81 17.27
C ARG A 123 -10.84 0.06 16.74
N ALA A 124 -11.71 0.73 15.99
CA ALA A 124 -12.89 0.12 15.39
C ALA A 124 -12.51 -1.04 14.43
N MET A 125 -11.46 -0.87 13.61
CA MET A 125 -10.94 -1.97 12.77
C MET A 125 -10.41 -3.14 13.61
N ARG A 126 -9.73 -2.88 14.73
CA ARG A 126 -9.26 -3.92 15.67
C ARG A 126 -10.39 -4.67 16.32
N GLU A 127 -11.44 -3.99 16.73
CA GLU A 127 -12.64 -4.60 17.31
C GLU A 127 -13.31 -5.55 16.32
N VAL A 128 -13.42 -5.17 15.04
CA VAL A 128 -13.93 -6.07 14.00
C VAL A 128 -13.07 -7.32 13.86
N ALA A 129 -11.74 -7.16 13.76
CA ALA A 129 -10.82 -8.29 13.64
C ALA A 129 -10.92 -9.23 14.85
N ALA A 130 -11.02 -8.69 16.06
CA ALA A 130 -11.21 -9.45 17.30
C ALA A 130 -12.55 -10.18 17.31
N ARG A 131 -13.65 -9.52 16.96
CA ARG A 131 -15.00 -10.10 16.87
C ARG A 131 -15.04 -11.26 15.88
N LEU A 132 -14.40 -11.12 14.70
CA LEU A 132 -14.34 -12.14 13.68
C LEU A 132 -13.26 -13.21 13.95
N LYS A 133 -12.45 -13.02 15.01
CA LYS A 133 -11.34 -13.92 15.39
C LYS A 133 -10.31 -14.10 14.27
N VAL A 134 -10.05 -13.05 13.51
CA VAL A 134 -9.06 -13.02 12.43
C VAL A 134 -7.85 -12.18 12.86
N PRO A 135 -6.62 -12.69 12.79
CA PRO A 135 -5.42 -11.92 13.12
C PRO A 135 -5.06 -10.95 11.98
N LEU A 136 -5.91 -9.95 11.74
CA LEU A 136 -5.75 -8.94 10.71
C LEU A 136 -4.52 -8.07 11.01
N VAL A 137 -3.58 -7.96 10.08
CA VAL A 137 -2.44 -7.06 10.17
C VAL A 137 -2.85 -5.64 9.76
N LEU A 138 -2.80 -4.70 10.70
CA LEU A 138 -3.11 -3.30 10.45
C LEU A 138 -1.83 -2.48 10.30
N ASN A 139 -1.61 -1.92 9.12
CA ASN A 139 -0.51 -1.03 8.78
C ASN A 139 -1.04 0.42 8.73
N ALA A 140 -0.91 1.16 9.83
CA ALA A 140 -1.43 2.52 9.93
C ALA A 140 -0.46 3.53 9.32
N ARG A 141 -0.97 4.31 8.36
CA ARG A 141 -0.21 5.27 7.55
C ARG A 141 -0.53 6.71 7.95
N THR A 142 0.52 7.55 8.00
CA THR A 142 0.32 8.99 8.03
C THR A 142 0.90 9.64 6.79
N ASP A 143 0.14 10.54 6.19
CA ASP A 143 0.50 11.25 4.97
C ASP A 143 1.17 12.61 5.21
N VAL A 144 1.60 12.88 6.42
CA VAL A 144 2.31 14.12 6.81
C VAL A 144 3.44 14.47 5.83
N TYR A 145 4.26 13.48 5.40
CA TYR A 145 5.36 13.69 4.44
C TYR A 145 4.89 13.70 2.99
N LEU A 146 3.97 12.81 2.62
CA LEU A 146 3.48 12.71 1.25
C LEU A 146 2.74 13.99 0.82
N LEU A 147 1.88 14.52 1.69
CA LEU A 147 1.11 15.74 1.49
C LEU A 147 1.87 17.01 1.93
N GLN A 148 3.10 16.87 2.44
CA GLN A 148 3.92 17.98 2.91
C GLN A 148 3.22 18.86 3.94
N VAL A 149 2.49 18.27 4.88
CA VAL A 149 1.67 18.99 5.85
C VAL A 149 2.53 19.79 6.82
N GLY A 150 2.11 21.04 7.08
CA GLY A 150 2.68 21.92 8.09
C GLY A 150 4.10 22.41 7.78
N ASP A 151 4.75 22.97 8.81
CA ASP A 151 6.12 23.49 8.75
C ASP A 151 7.11 22.34 8.49
N PRO A 152 7.96 22.40 7.45
CA PRO A 152 8.98 21.40 7.18
C PRO A 152 9.87 21.05 8.39
N ALA A 153 10.21 22.03 9.24
CA ALA A 153 11.03 21.84 10.42
C ALA A 153 10.34 21.02 11.53
N LYS A 154 9.02 21.03 11.58
CA LYS A 154 8.20 20.31 12.57
C LYS A 154 7.56 19.03 12.03
N ARG A 155 7.66 18.79 10.72
CA ARG A 155 6.99 17.68 10.04
C ARG A 155 7.43 16.31 10.58
N TYR A 156 8.70 16.16 10.90
CA TYR A 156 9.22 14.92 11.49
C TYR A 156 8.57 14.63 12.85
N ASP A 157 8.54 15.60 13.73
CA ASP A 157 7.99 15.42 15.08
C ASP A 157 6.48 15.12 15.03
N GLU A 158 5.73 15.77 14.13
CA GLU A 158 4.32 15.48 13.90
C GLU A 158 4.11 14.05 13.36
N ALA A 159 4.93 13.60 12.41
CA ALA A 159 4.87 12.23 11.91
C ALA A 159 5.13 11.22 13.02
N VAL A 160 6.18 11.40 13.82
CA VAL A 160 6.50 10.51 14.96
C VAL A 160 5.38 10.50 15.99
N ARG A 161 4.81 11.66 16.32
CA ARG A 161 3.68 11.78 17.26
C ARG A 161 2.48 10.94 16.79
N ARG A 162 2.10 11.06 15.51
CA ARG A 162 0.98 10.28 14.94
C ARG A 162 1.27 8.79 14.91
N LEU A 163 2.43 8.39 14.41
CA LEU A 163 2.80 6.98 14.29
C LEU A 163 2.87 6.26 15.65
N ARG A 164 3.37 6.92 16.70
CA ARG A 164 3.33 6.39 18.07
C ARG A 164 1.88 6.19 18.53
N ALA A 165 1.02 7.19 18.36
CA ALA A 165 -0.38 7.11 18.73
C ALA A 165 -1.11 6.00 17.95
N PHE A 166 -0.81 5.81 16.65
CA PHE A 166 -1.37 4.71 15.85
C PHE A 166 -0.95 3.34 16.41
N ARG A 167 0.32 3.21 16.82
CA ARG A 167 0.81 1.99 17.46
C ARG A 167 0.10 1.70 18.76
N GLU A 168 -0.08 2.70 19.60
CA GLU A 168 -0.82 2.61 20.88
C GLU A 168 -2.30 2.30 20.67
N ALA A 169 -2.91 2.77 19.57
CA ALA A 169 -4.28 2.46 19.20
C ALA A 169 -4.46 1.04 18.64
N GLY A 170 -3.37 0.30 18.38
CA GLY A 170 -3.42 -1.11 17.99
C GLY A 170 -2.89 -1.41 16.58
N ALA A 171 -2.20 -0.50 15.91
CA ALA A 171 -1.52 -0.82 14.64
C ALA A 171 -0.39 -1.84 14.86
N ASP A 172 -0.25 -2.84 13.98
CA ASP A 172 0.84 -3.82 14.01
C ASP A 172 2.12 -3.26 13.39
N CYS A 173 1.95 -2.43 12.39
CA CYS A 173 3.00 -1.76 11.65
C CYS A 173 2.58 -0.30 11.41
N VAL A 174 3.54 0.61 11.30
CA VAL A 174 3.25 2.00 10.96
C VAL A 174 3.95 2.38 9.65
N PHE A 175 3.39 3.36 8.93
CA PHE A 175 3.80 3.65 7.57
C PHE A 175 3.94 5.16 7.34
N LEU A 176 5.12 5.58 6.87
CA LEU A 176 5.43 6.98 6.51
C LEU A 176 5.87 7.07 5.04
N PRO A 177 4.93 7.17 4.08
CA PRO A 177 5.29 7.39 2.69
C PRO A 177 5.91 8.79 2.47
N GLY A 178 6.75 8.90 1.44
CA GLY A 178 7.42 10.17 1.11
C GLY A 178 8.82 10.32 1.74
N LEU A 179 9.14 9.54 2.76
CA LEU A 179 10.48 9.54 3.35
C LEU A 179 11.43 8.66 2.53
N ARG A 180 12.60 9.22 2.14
CA ARG A 180 13.58 8.53 1.28
C ARG A 180 15.03 8.65 1.79
N ASP A 181 15.28 9.58 2.70
CA ASP A 181 16.63 9.78 3.25
C ASP A 181 16.97 8.71 4.28
N ALA A 182 18.11 8.02 4.08
CA ALA A 182 18.53 6.90 4.91
C ALA A 182 18.77 7.30 6.38
N ALA A 183 19.33 8.50 6.61
CA ALA A 183 19.60 8.97 7.97
C ALA A 183 18.29 9.23 8.74
N THR A 184 17.31 9.87 8.08
CA THR A 184 16.00 10.13 8.66
C THR A 184 15.21 8.84 8.85
N ILE A 185 15.31 7.85 7.93
CA ILE A 185 14.71 6.52 8.10
C ILE A 185 15.31 5.83 9.34
N GLY A 186 16.64 5.81 9.48
CA GLY A 186 17.31 5.22 10.64
C GLY A 186 16.88 5.88 11.95
N ARG A 187 16.77 7.21 11.98
CA ARG A 187 16.24 7.95 13.12
C ARG A 187 14.80 7.56 13.44
N LEU A 188 13.93 7.44 12.42
CA LEU A 188 12.53 7.05 12.60
C LEU A 188 12.42 5.67 13.25
N ILE A 189 13.20 4.69 12.79
CA ILE A 189 13.22 3.35 13.36
C ILE A 189 13.65 3.38 14.84
N ALA A 190 14.72 4.13 15.16
CA ALA A 190 15.20 4.29 16.53
C ALA A 190 14.16 4.97 17.45
N ASP A 191 13.46 6.00 16.94
CA ASP A 191 12.49 6.76 17.72
C ASP A 191 11.18 5.97 17.95
N LEU A 192 10.75 5.13 16.99
CA LEU A 192 9.46 4.41 17.07
C LEU A 192 9.57 3.05 17.78
N GLN A 193 10.67 2.34 17.63
CA GLN A 193 10.91 1.00 18.20
C GLN A 193 9.76 0.00 17.92
N CYS A 194 9.18 0.07 16.76
CA CYS A 194 8.12 -0.82 16.29
C CYS A 194 8.28 -1.12 14.79
N PRO A 195 7.56 -2.11 14.23
CA PRO A 195 7.62 -2.37 12.80
C PRO A 195 7.23 -1.14 11.97
N VAL A 196 8.11 -0.75 11.04
CA VAL A 196 7.90 0.39 10.14
C VAL A 196 7.91 -0.10 8.69
N ASN A 197 6.91 0.36 7.92
CA ASN A 197 6.85 0.23 6.48
C ASN A 197 7.44 1.46 5.79
N ILE A 198 8.25 1.25 4.76
CA ILE A 198 8.77 2.31 3.90
C ILE A 198 8.22 2.12 2.48
N LEU A 199 7.74 3.21 1.87
CA LEU A 199 7.41 3.26 0.45
C LEU A 199 8.70 3.44 -0.36
N ALA A 200 9.17 2.35 -0.96
CA ALA A 200 10.37 2.36 -1.78
C ALA A 200 10.06 2.66 -3.25
N GLY A 201 11.03 3.20 -3.93
CA GLY A 201 10.97 3.53 -5.35
C GLY A 201 12.28 4.13 -5.83
N PRO A 202 12.33 4.71 -7.02
CA PRO A 202 13.53 5.37 -7.53
C PRO A 202 14.06 6.39 -6.51
N ARG A 203 15.36 6.34 -6.22
CA ARG A 203 16.08 7.17 -5.24
C ARG A 203 15.82 6.81 -3.77
N SER A 204 15.14 5.72 -3.46
CA SER A 204 15.12 5.15 -2.11
C SER A 204 16.41 4.36 -1.86
N PRO A 205 16.84 4.18 -0.60
CA PRO A 205 17.88 3.23 -0.26
C PRO A 205 17.51 1.83 -0.78
N SER A 206 18.52 1.02 -1.08
CA SER A 206 18.33 -0.36 -1.52
C SER A 206 17.70 -1.22 -0.42
N VAL A 207 17.10 -2.36 -0.81
CA VAL A 207 16.53 -3.32 0.16
C VAL A 207 17.54 -3.74 1.24
N PRO A 208 18.80 -4.11 0.90
CA PRO A 208 19.81 -4.42 1.93
C PRO A 208 20.15 -3.25 2.86
N GLU A 209 20.10 -2.01 2.37
CA GLU A 209 20.32 -0.83 3.21
C GLU A 209 19.15 -0.60 4.16
N LEU A 210 17.91 -0.70 3.67
CA LEU A 210 16.70 -0.58 4.49
C LEU A 210 16.65 -1.68 5.56
N GLN A 211 17.06 -2.91 5.24
CA GLN A 211 17.17 -3.99 6.21
C GLN A 211 18.20 -3.69 7.30
N ARG A 212 19.37 -3.17 6.93
CA ARG A 212 20.40 -2.75 7.92
C ARG A 212 19.95 -1.60 8.82
N LEU A 213 19.07 -0.74 8.33
CA LEU A 213 18.44 0.34 9.11
C LEU A 213 17.33 -0.18 10.05
N GLY A 214 16.93 -1.45 9.94
CA GLY A 214 15.88 -2.03 10.78
C GLY A 214 14.46 -1.83 10.25
N VAL A 215 14.30 -1.49 8.96
CA VAL A 215 12.98 -1.43 8.33
C VAL A 215 12.36 -2.82 8.31
N ALA A 216 11.12 -2.95 8.78
CA ALA A 216 10.44 -4.24 8.88
C ALA A 216 9.67 -4.62 7.61
N ARG A 217 9.22 -3.64 6.83
CA ARG A 217 8.38 -3.84 5.64
C ARG A 217 8.73 -2.81 4.56
N ILE A 218 8.69 -3.26 3.31
CA ILE A 218 8.80 -2.41 2.12
C ILE A 218 7.59 -2.65 1.23
N SER A 219 6.98 -1.57 0.75
CA SER A 219 5.97 -1.57 -0.31
C SER A 219 6.37 -0.60 -1.42
N LEU A 220 5.77 -0.74 -2.61
CA LEU A 220 6.09 0.04 -3.81
C LEU A 220 4.97 1.00 -4.24
N GLY A 221 3.79 0.87 -3.63
CA GLY A 221 2.60 1.66 -3.97
C GLY A 221 2.22 1.52 -5.44
N SER A 222 1.75 2.60 -6.05
CA SER A 222 1.41 2.62 -7.48
C SER A 222 2.62 2.61 -8.44
N GLY A 223 3.86 2.52 -7.91
CA GLY A 223 5.08 2.54 -8.72
C GLY A 223 5.09 1.53 -9.88
N PRO A 224 4.83 0.23 -9.63
CA PRO A 224 4.76 -0.79 -10.67
C PRO A 224 3.70 -0.48 -11.75
N MET A 225 2.47 -0.13 -11.35
CA MET A 225 1.41 0.26 -12.30
C MET A 225 1.83 1.46 -13.15
N ARG A 226 2.39 2.50 -12.56
CA ARG A 226 2.87 3.67 -13.29
C ARG A 226 4.03 3.37 -14.24
N ALA A 227 4.86 2.38 -13.91
CA ALA A 227 5.93 1.91 -14.79
C ALA A 227 5.36 1.25 -16.06
N THR A 228 4.29 0.43 -15.92
CA THR A 228 3.60 -0.16 -17.08
C THR A 228 2.92 0.89 -17.94
N LEU A 229 2.27 1.89 -17.35
CA LEU A 229 1.70 3.03 -18.08
C LEU A 229 2.79 3.86 -18.79
N GLY A 230 3.98 3.99 -18.20
CA GLY A 230 5.13 4.63 -18.83
C GLY A 230 5.64 3.85 -20.03
N LEU A 231 5.64 2.52 -19.98
CA LEU A 231 5.97 1.66 -21.13
C LEU A 231 4.94 1.85 -22.26
N LEU A 232 3.64 1.80 -21.93
CA LEU A 232 2.58 2.02 -22.90
C LEU A 232 2.68 3.38 -23.60
N ARG A 233 3.04 4.43 -22.86
CA ARG A 233 3.29 5.76 -23.43
C ARG A 233 4.43 5.76 -24.43
N ARG A 234 5.57 5.12 -24.10
CA ARG A 234 6.72 4.98 -25.02
C ARG A 234 6.34 4.22 -26.30
N LEU A 235 5.59 3.13 -26.16
CA LEU A 235 5.08 2.38 -27.33
C LEU A 235 4.20 3.25 -28.21
N ALA A 236 3.26 4.00 -27.65
CA ALA A 236 2.39 4.88 -28.41
C ALA A 236 3.18 6.00 -29.15
N GLU A 237 4.21 6.55 -28.50
CA GLU A 237 5.08 7.54 -29.11
C GLU A 237 5.93 6.95 -30.24
N GLU A 238 6.49 5.75 -30.07
CA GLU A 238 7.26 5.05 -31.08
C GLU A 238 6.41 4.73 -32.32
N LEU A 239 5.23 4.13 -32.10
CA LEU A 239 4.27 3.85 -33.19
C LEU A 239 3.91 5.12 -33.97
N LYS A 240 3.64 6.22 -33.27
CA LYS A 240 3.25 7.48 -33.94
C LYS A 240 4.40 8.14 -34.71
N LYS A 241 5.64 8.06 -34.20
CA LYS A 241 6.79 8.79 -34.75
C LYS A 241 7.56 7.97 -35.80
N ALA A 242 7.79 6.70 -35.52
CA ALA A 242 8.66 5.83 -36.29
C ALA A 242 7.93 4.66 -36.99
N GLY A 243 6.71 4.30 -36.55
CA GLY A 243 6.00 3.14 -37.07
C GLY A 243 6.68 1.81 -36.73
N THR A 244 7.45 1.76 -35.63
CA THR A 244 8.16 0.57 -35.14
C THR A 244 7.59 0.06 -33.83
N TYR A 245 8.06 -1.09 -33.33
CA TYR A 245 7.46 -1.83 -32.21
C TYR A 245 8.50 -2.26 -31.18
N SER A 246 9.69 -1.67 -31.14
CA SER A 246 10.80 -2.09 -30.28
C SER A 246 10.49 -1.92 -28.79
N ALA A 247 9.55 -1.03 -28.45
CA ALA A 247 9.09 -0.88 -27.08
C ALA A 247 8.33 -2.12 -26.53
N MET A 248 7.96 -3.07 -27.41
CA MET A 248 7.37 -4.36 -27.00
C MET A 248 8.40 -5.49 -26.86
N ASP A 249 9.67 -5.23 -27.12
CA ASP A 249 10.73 -6.24 -26.97
C ASP A 249 10.76 -6.74 -25.51
N GLY A 250 10.78 -8.07 -25.35
CA GLY A 250 10.73 -8.70 -24.03
C GLY A 250 9.33 -8.82 -23.40
N ALA A 251 8.26 -8.48 -24.14
CA ALA A 251 6.91 -8.77 -23.69
C ALA A 251 6.71 -10.30 -23.54
N PRO A 252 6.04 -10.77 -22.47
CA PRO A 252 5.71 -12.19 -22.32
C PRO A 252 4.91 -12.71 -23.53
N ALA A 253 5.12 -13.97 -23.90
CA ALA A 253 4.36 -14.59 -24.97
C ALA A 253 2.88 -14.74 -24.59
N HIS A 254 1.99 -14.70 -25.59
CA HIS A 254 0.55 -14.84 -25.37
C HIS A 254 0.20 -16.11 -24.56
N ASP A 255 0.78 -17.26 -24.92
CA ASP A 255 0.54 -18.53 -24.24
C ASP A 255 1.12 -18.59 -22.82
N GLU A 256 2.17 -17.81 -22.54
CA GLU A 256 2.74 -17.67 -21.20
C GLU A 256 1.74 -16.98 -20.28
N ILE A 257 1.17 -15.84 -20.71
CA ILE A 257 0.14 -15.14 -19.94
C ILE A 257 -1.13 -16.00 -19.77
N ASN A 258 -1.56 -16.73 -20.81
CA ASN A 258 -2.72 -17.62 -20.69
C ASN A 258 -2.49 -18.73 -19.62
N ARG A 259 -1.31 -19.36 -19.62
CA ARG A 259 -0.97 -20.34 -18.58
C ARG A 259 -0.95 -19.74 -17.19
N LEU A 260 -0.31 -18.59 -17.03
CA LEU A 260 -0.24 -17.88 -15.75
C LEU A 260 -1.62 -17.62 -15.14
N LEU A 261 -2.63 -17.35 -15.98
CA LEU A 261 -3.99 -17.02 -15.55
C LEU A 261 -4.92 -18.23 -15.42
N GLN A 262 -4.52 -19.42 -15.88
CA GLN A 262 -5.29 -20.67 -15.78
C GLN A 262 -5.00 -21.46 -14.50
N GLU A 263 -3.83 -21.28 -13.88
CA GLU A 263 -3.40 -21.95 -12.65
C GLU A 263 -3.97 -21.30 -11.38
#